data_5566c7b3db2bc334a4460bce73cc8e17
#
_entry.id   5566c7b3db2bc334a4460bce73cc8e17
#
_cell.length_a   1.000
_cell.length_b   1.000
_cell.length_c   1.000
_cell.angle_alpha   90.00
_cell.angle_beta   90.00
_cell.angle_gamma   90.00
#
_symmetry.space_group_name_H-M   'P 1'
#
loop_
_entity.id
_entity.type
_entity.pdbx_description
1 polymer ?
#
loop_
_entity_poly.entity_id
_entity_poly.type
_entity_poly.pdbx_seq_one_letter_code
_entity_poly.pdbx_strand_id
1 'polypeptide(L)'
;LGNKVVEEVSKNSTEENQALSAKVLKSIVETNPDKIEILSAENQVNLITQTVEAAKNQADGSSTDDVDLTNTIAEIVTKSNTATAAKMLESLDEVSTSLGNSKLSLSVVSNLTKQENYEEKMEELSSSSSIVEKNINNLVEKAVENASSEEDLGLVSDIVENTKGTIADKIIDSANKNSSNKKKISEIIVKVVEKNPEKAIEIIEKNDDTNNILNEIKTKIENGDAISTDDFEDVFNSDVTPN
;
A
#
# COMPACT_ATOMS: atom_id res chain seq x y z
N LEU A 1 20.11 27.91 -6.01
CA LEU A 1 20.78 26.77 -6.66
C LEU A 1 19.82 25.58 -6.77
N GLY A 2 19.08 25.22 -5.73
CA GLY A 2 18.16 24.10 -5.70
C GLY A 2 17.07 24.16 -6.77
N ASN A 3 16.37 25.28 -6.91
CA ASN A 3 15.34 25.44 -7.94
C ASN A 3 15.85 25.24 -9.37
N LYS A 4 17.08 25.71 -9.67
CA LYS A 4 17.66 25.51 -11.01
C LYS A 4 18.05 24.06 -11.30
N VAL A 5 18.56 23.34 -10.30
CA VAL A 5 18.89 21.92 -10.42
C VAL A 5 17.62 21.13 -10.67
N VAL A 6 16.58 21.37 -9.86
CA VAL A 6 15.29 20.71 -9.99
C VAL A 6 14.65 21.03 -11.35
N GLU A 7 14.69 22.30 -11.78
CA GLU A 7 14.18 22.72 -13.08
C GLU A 7 14.88 22.00 -14.25
N GLU A 8 16.20 21.82 -14.17
CA GLU A 8 16.93 21.07 -15.21
C GLU A 8 16.59 19.58 -15.22
N VAL A 9 16.51 18.98 -14.05
CA VAL A 9 16.17 17.54 -13.91
C VAL A 9 14.74 17.27 -14.34
N SER A 10 13.81 18.19 -14.08
CA SER A 10 12.39 18.01 -14.38
C SER A 10 11.94 18.54 -15.75
N LYS A 11 12.84 19.16 -16.54
CA LYS A 11 12.50 19.69 -17.87
C LYS A 11 12.04 18.64 -18.89
N ASN A 12 12.60 17.44 -18.82
CA ASN A 12 12.29 16.36 -19.75
C ASN A 12 11.98 15.10 -18.98
N SER A 13 10.83 14.51 -19.22
CA SER A 13 10.40 13.24 -18.59
C SER A 13 11.05 12.04 -19.27
N THR A 14 12.40 11.96 -19.25
CA THR A 14 13.15 10.77 -19.66
C THR A 14 13.33 9.83 -18.45
N GLU A 15 13.52 8.54 -18.68
CA GLU A 15 13.77 7.57 -17.59
C GLU A 15 14.95 7.99 -16.70
N GLU A 16 16.04 8.49 -17.32
CA GLU A 16 17.20 8.98 -16.57
C GLU A 16 16.85 10.18 -15.68
N ASN A 17 16.06 11.13 -16.17
CA ASN A 17 15.63 12.29 -15.38
C ASN A 17 14.63 11.91 -14.31
N GLN A 18 13.77 10.94 -14.56
CA GLN A 18 12.83 10.41 -13.56
C GLN A 18 13.58 9.76 -12.38
N ALA A 19 14.55 8.88 -12.70
CA ALA A 19 15.41 8.26 -11.68
C ALA A 19 16.25 9.29 -10.90
N LEU A 20 16.75 10.32 -11.59
CA LEU A 20 17.50 11.42 -10.97
C LEU A 20 16.59 12.27 -10.07
N SER A 21 15.36 12.54 -10.48
CA SER A 21 14.35 13.23 -9.66
C SER A 21 14.07 12.50 -8.35
N ALA A 22 13.93 11.17 -8.41
CA ALA A 22 13.75 10.35 -7.22
C ALA A 22 14.95 10.47 -6.25
N LYS A 23 16.17 10.39 -6.76
CA LYS A 23 17.39 10.55 -5.96
C LYS A 23 17.51 11.96 -5.35
N VAL A 24 17.14 12.99 -6.10
CA VAL A 24 17.15 14.39 -5.63
C VAL A 24 16.11 14.58 -4.52
N LEU A 25 14.88 14.11 -4.73
CA LEU A 25 13.81 14.22 -3.74
C LEU A 25 14.15 13.46 -2.46
N LYS A 26 14.63 12.22 -2.58
CA LYS A 26 15.10 11.43 -1.43
C LYS A 26 16.19 12.18 -0.66
N SER A 27 17.21 12.70 -1.33
CA SER A 27 18.29 13.45 -0.68
C SER A 27 17.82 14.72 0.05
N ILE A 28 16.83 15.42 -0.52
CA ILE A 28 16.23 16.59 0.16
C ILE A 28 15.51 16.14 1.43
N VAL A 29 14.68 15.09 1.37
CA VAL A 29 13.90 14.57 2.50
C VAL A 29 14.81 14.06 3.62
N GLU A 30 15.86 13.32 3.28
CA GLU A 30 16.81 12.80 4.26
C GLU A 30 17.64 13.89 4.95
N THR A 31 17.99 14.96 4.21
CA THR A 31 18.85 16.01 4.74
C THR A 31 18.05 17.07 5.52
N ASN A 32 16.95 17.51 4.97
CA ASN A 32 16.05 18.50 5.58
C ASN A 32 14.73 18.56 4.79
N PRO A 33 13.67 17.88 5.23
CA PRO A 33 12.40 17.80 4.52
C PRO A 33 11.74 19.16 4.28
N ASP A 34 11.98 20.16 5.14
CA ASP A 34 11.43 21.51 5.00
C ASP A 34 11.98 22.26 3.78
N LYS A 35 13.13 21.79 3.25
CA LYS A 35 13.69 22.40 2.02
C LYS A 35 12.85 22.14 0.77
N ILE A 36 11.94 21.20 0.79
CA ILE A 36 10.99 21.00 -0.32
C ILE A 36 10.11 22.25 -0.47
N GLU A 37 9.71 22.88 0.62
CA GLU A 37 8.86 24.09 0.60
C GLU A 37 9.56 25.32 -0.01
N ILE A 38 10.90 25.32 -0.06
CA ILE A 38 11.67 26.39 -0.70
C ILE A 38 11.62 26.29 -2.22
N LEU A 39 11.29 25.11 -2.76
CA LEU A 39 11.07 24.93 -4.18
C LEU A 39 9.76 25.61 -4.61
N SER A 40 9.72 26.08 -5.86
CA SER A 40 8.45 26.53 -6.44
C SER A 40 7.42 25.38 -6.45
N ALA A 41 6.13 25.72 -6.35
CA ALA A 41 5.07 24.73 -6.38
C ALA A 41 5.13 23.81 -7.61
N GLU A 42 5.48 24.36 -8.77
CA GLU A 42 5.70 23.62 -10.01
C GLU A 42 6.85 22.62 -9.89
N ASN A 43 7.99 23.03 -9.33
CA ASN A 43 9.14 22.14 -9.14
C ASN A 43 8.85 21.03 -8.13
N GLN A 44 8.07 21.32 -7.07
CA GLN A 44 7.64 20.29 -6.13
C GLN A 44 6.79 19.22 -6.84
N VAL A 45 5.78 19.65 -7.58
CA VAL A 45 4.90 18.74 -8.34
C VAL A 45 5.71 17.92 -9.34
N ASN A 46 6.59 18.56 -10.11
CA ASN A 46 7.39 17.87 -11.12
C ASN A 46 8.32 16.80 -10.51
N LEU A 47 8.99 17.11 -9.38
CA LEU A 47 9.83 16.13 -8.68
C LEU A 47 9.02 14.93 -8.19
N ILE A 48 7.87 15.19 -7.59
CA ILE A 48 6.98 14.16 -7.06
C ILE A 48 6.48 13.27 -8.21
N THR A 49 5.91 13.88 -9.26
CA THR A 49 5.37 13.15 -10.40
C THR A 49 6.44 12.29 -11.08
N GLN A 50 7.62 12.84 -11.33
CA GLN A 50 8.72 12.09 -11.95
C GLN A 50 9.22 10.95 -11.05
N THR A 51 9.22 11.14 -9.72
CA THR A 51 9.58 10.07 -8.79
C THR A 51 8.59 8.92 -8.85
N VAL A 52 7.30 9.22 -8.91
CA VAL A 52 6.25 8.19 -9.04
C VAL A 52 6.31 7.49 -10.39
N GLU A 53 6.56 8.23 -11.48
CA GLU A 53 6.74 7.64 -12.80
C GLU A 53 7.99 6.74 -12.88
N ALA A 54 9.10 7.11 -12.22
CA ALA A 54 10.27 6.25 -12.10
C ALA A 54 9.96 4.93 -11.40
N ALA A 55 9.24 4.99 -10.27
CA ALA A 55 8.83 3.81 -9.53
C ALA A 55 7.88 2.92 -10.34
N LYS A 56 6.98 3.51 -11.11
CA LYS A 56 6.12 2.80 -12.04
C LYS A 56 6.93 2.03 -13.09
N ASN A 57 7.86 2.71 -13.77
CA ASN A 57 8.69 2.09 -14.79
C ASN A 57 9.52 0.91 -14.20
N GLN A 58 9.95 1.03 -12.95
CA GLN A 58 10.60 -0.07 -12.23
C GLN A 58 9.63 -1.22 -11.94
N ALA A 59 8.43 -0.93 -11.45
CA ALA A 59 7.41 -1.94 -11.16
C ALA A 59 6.96 -2.70 -12.40
N ASP A 60 6.91 -2.02 -13.55
CA ASP A 60 6.57 -2.61 -14.86
C ASP A 60 7.76 -3.36 -15.52
N GLY A 61 8.92 -3.38 -14.87
CA GLY A 61 10.13 -4.02 -15.39
C GLY A 61 10.79 -3.27 -16.55
N SER A 62 10.40 -2.03 -16.80
CA SER A 62 10.96 -1.18 -17.86
C SER A 62 12.26 -0.50 -17.44
N SER A 63 12.52 -0.40 -16.14
CA SER A 63 13.75 0.20 -15.57
C SER A 63 14.57 -0.85 -14.83
N THR A 64 15.89 -0.79 -15.01
CA THR A 64 16.89 -1.65 -14.36
C THR A 64 17.67 -0.91 -13.27
N ASP A 65 17.13 0.18 -12.71
CA ASP A 65 17.82 0.91 -11.64
C ASP A 65 17.90 0.03 -10.37
N ASP A 66 19.08 -0.06 -9.74
CA ASP A 66 19.34 -0.88 -8.54
C ASP A 66 18.68 -0.29 -7.27
N VAL A 67 18.14 0.92 -7.35
CA VAL A 67 17.47 1.58 -6.23
C VAL A 67 16.01 1.15 -6.17
N ASP A 68 15.57 0.61 -5.05
CA ASP A 68 14.14 0.34 -4.80
C ASP A 68 13.36 1.66 -4.68
N LEU A 69 12.73 2.05 -5.78
CA LEU A 69 11.99 3.30 -5.86
C LEU A 69 10.65 3.23 -5.13
N THR A 70 10.06 2.06 -4.97
CA THR A 70 8.83 1.89 -4.18
C THR A 70 9.10 2.10 -2.69
N ASN A 71 10.21 1.58 -2.18
CA ASN A 71 10.69 1.88 -0.83
C ASN A 71 11.10 3.35 -0.70
N THR A 72 11.72 3.94 -1.72
CA THR A 72 12.07 5.36 -1.72
C THR A 72 10.83 6.26 -1.56
N ILE A 73 9.73 5.95 -2.24
CA ILE A 73 8.46 6.69 -2.06
C ILE A 73 7.94 6.53 -0.64
N ALA A 74 7.96 5.31 -0.09
CA ALA A 74 7.53 5.04 1.29
C ALA A 74 8.35 5.86 2.31
N GLU A 75 9.66 5.90 2.16
CA GLU A 75 10.54 6.73 2.99
C GLU A 75 10.25 8.24 2.85
N ILE A 76 9.97 8.71 1.64
CA ILE A 76 9.62 10.11 1.40
C ILE A 76 8.30 10.46 2.12
N VAL A 77 7.27 9.61 2.01
CA VAL A 77 5.98 9.81 2.68
C VAL A 77 6.16 9.89 4.19
N THR A 78 6.94 8.99 4.80
CA THR A 78 7.12 8.95 6.25
C THR A 78 8.00 10.05 6.81
N LYS A 79 9.00 10.51 6.05
CA LYS A 79 9.99 11.51 6.51
C LYS A 79 9.68 12.93 6.11
N SER A 80 8.79 13.16 5.12
CA SER A 80 8.45 14.51 4.66
C SER A 80 7.38 15.16 5.53
N ASN A 81 7.18 16.47 5.34
CA ASN A 81 6.04 17.18 5.91
C ASN A 81 4.72 16.67 5.29
N THR A 82 3.61 16.97 5.97
CA THR A 82 2.27 16.52 5.59
C THR A 82 1.88 16.92 4.16
N ALA A 83 2.25 18.13 3.72
CA ALA A 83 1.90 18.62 2.39
C ALA A 83 2.62 17.81 1.28
N THR A 84 3.88 17.49 1.48
CA THR A 84 4.67 16.68 0.53
C THR A 84 4.19 15.23 0.52
N ALA A 85 3.94 14.66 1.69
CA ALA A 85 3.40 13.30 1.81
C ALA A 85 2.04 13.18 1.11
N ALA A 86 1.13 14.13 1.32
CA ALA A 86 -0.18 14.17 0.67
C ALA A 86 -0.07 14.22 -0.86
N LYS A 87 0.80 15.10 -1.40
CA LYS A 87 1.02 15.20 -2.85
C LYS A 87 1.64 13.93 -3.43
N MET A 88 2.54 13.27 -2.71
CA MET A 88 3.14 12.00 -3.14
C MET A 88 2.06 10.91 -3.27
N LEU A 89 1.19 10.79 -2.27
CA LEU A 89 0.11 9.81 -2.27
C LEU A 89 -0.96 10.11 -3.34
N GLU A 90 -1.27 11.39 -3.57
CA GLU A 90 -2.17 11.83 -4.64
C GLU A 90 -1.60 11.48 -6.03
N SER A 91 -0.34 11.79 -6.28
CA SER A 91 0.34 11.43 -7.54
C SER A 91 0.41 9.92 -7.73
N LEU A 92 0.64 9.16 -6.67
CA LEU A 92 0.63 7.70 -6.70
C LEU A 92 -0.76 7.15 -7.07
N ASP A 93 -1.85 7.70 -6.51
CA ASP A 93 -3.21 7.29 -6.85
C ASP A 93 -3.56 7.61 -8.30
N GLU A 94 -3.19 8.78 -8.80
CA GLU A 94 -3.40 9.17 -10.19
C GLU A 94 -2.69 8.24 -11.18
N VAL A 95 -1.40 7.98 -10.95
CA VAL A 95 -0.58 7.12 -11.83
C VAL A 95 -1.08 5.67 -11.78
N SER A 96 -1.38 5.14 -10.60
CA SER A 96 -1.87 3.77 -10.44
C SER A 96 -3.25 3.57 -11.07
N THR A 97 -4.13 4.57 -10.97
CA THR A 97 -5.48 4.53 -11.54
C THR A 97 -5.44 4.58 -13.07
N SER A 98 -4.59 5.43 -13.64
CA SER A 98 -4.50 5.61 -15.10
C SER A 98 -4.04 4.35 -15.83
N LEU A 99 -3.39 3.43 -15.15
CA LEU A 99 -2.72 2.27 -15.73
C LEU A 99 -3.36 0.93 -15.41
N GLY A 100 -4.31 0.91 -14.44
CA GLY A 100 -4.80 -0.37 -13.90
C GLY A 100 -3.69 -1.21 -13.26
N ASN A 101 -2.58 -0.58 -12.88
CA ASN A 101 -1.42 -1.27 -12.29
C ASN A 101 -1.51 -1.26 -10.77
N SER A 102 -2.00 -2.37 -10.21
CA SER A 102 -2.08 -2.56 -8.75
C SER A 102 -0.69 -2.76 -8.11
N LYS A 103 0.27 -3.28 -8.85
CA LYS A 103 1.59 -3.67 -8.31
C LYS A 103 2.34 -2.48 -7.72
N LEU A 104 2.36 -1.33 -8.41
CA LEU A 104 3.01 -0.12 -7.91
C LEU A 104 2.41 0.30 -6.56
N SER A 105 1.08 0.42 -6.49
CA SER A 105 0.38 0.83 -5.26
C SER A 105 0.60 -0.16 -4.13
N LEU A 106 0.47 -1.46 -4.39
CA LEU A 106 0.69 -2.52 -3.41
C LEU A 106 2.12 -2.50 -2.87
N SER A 107 3.11 -2.37 -3.75
CA SER A 107 4.52 -2.34 -3.35
C SER A 107 4.84 -1.12 -2.49
N VAL A 108 4.34 0.07 -2.88
CA VAL A 108 4.55 1.29 -2.09
C VAL A 108 3.84 1.20 -0.74
N VAL A 109 2.58 0.75 -0.70
CA VAL A 109 1.84 0.62 0.57
C VAL A 109 2.47 -0.45 1.45
N SER A 110 2.88 -1.60 0.90
CA SER A 110 3.61 -2.62 1.67
C SER A 110 4.90 -2.07 2.27
N ASN A 111 5.70 -1.34 1.49
CA ASN A 111 6.92 -0.71 2.01
C ASN A 111 6.62 0.40 3.02
N LEU A 112 5.54 1.16 2.82
CA LEU A 112 5.10 2.20 3.75
C LEU A 112 4.74 1.62 5.12
N THR A 113 4.00 0.52 5.16
CA THR A 113 3.60 -0.15 6.42
C THR A 113 4.78 -0.75 7.18
N LYS A 114 5.91 -0.99 6.52
CA LYS A 114 7.15 -1.51 7.14
C LYS A 114 8.03 -0.40 7.73
N GLN A 115 7.73 0.89 7.50
CA GLN A 115 8.51 1.99 8.05
C GLN A 115 8.28 2.13 9.56
N GLU A 116 9.36 2.35 10.32
CA GLU A 116 9.30 2.45 11.79
C GLU A 116 8.30 3.51 12.29
N ASN A 117 8.15 4.62 11.57
CA ASN A 117 7.30 5.74 11.95
C ASN A 117 5.91 5.71 11.26
N TYR A 118 5.54 4.59 10.67
CA TYR A 118 4.32 4.49 9.86
C TYR A 118 3.07 4.92 10.63
N GLU A 119 2.82 4.35 11.81
CA GLU A 119 1.60 4.61 12.59
C GLU A 119 1.51 6.08 13.01
N GLU A 120 2.61 6.64 13.55
CA GLU A 120 2.69 8.05 13.95
C GLU A 120 2.44 8.99 12.77
N LYS A 121 3.08 8.69 11.63
CA LYS A 121 2.91 9.48 10.41
C LYS A 121 1.50 9.41 9.86
N MET A 122 0.88 8.25 9.90
CA MET A 122 -0.51 8.09 9.45
C MET A 122 -1.49 8.84 10.34
N GLU A 123 -1.29 8.85 11.66
CA GLU A 123 -2.09 9.63 12.59
C GLU A 123 -1.93 11.15 12.34
N GLU A 124 -0.69 11.62 12.13
CA GLU A 124 -0.40 13.01 11.76
C GLU A 124 -1.11 13.39 10.46
N LEU A 125 -0.98 12.57 9.42
CA LEU A 125 -1.58 12.81 8.11
C LEU A 125 -3.12 12.81 8.17
N SER A 126 -3.72 11.86 8.87
CA SER A 126 -5.18 11.75 9.03
C SER A 126 -5.76 12.91 9.84
N SER A 127 -5.05 13.37 10.86
CA SER A 127 -5.47 14.53 11.65
C SER A 127 -5.39 15.85 10.86
N SER A 128 -4.47 15.92 9.91
CA SER A 128 -4.19 17.14 9.12
C SER A 128 -5.01 17.22 7.84
N SER A 129 -5.41 16.08 7.26
CA SER A 129 -6.15 16.03 6.00
C SER A 129 -6.90 14.71 5.82
N SER A 130 -8.23 14.80 5.81
CA SER A 130 -9.09 13.66 5.44
C SER A 130 -8.83 13.13 4.00
N ILE A 131 -8.15 13.92 3.17
CA ILE A 131 -7.78 13.55 1.80
C ILE A 131 -6.70 12.45 1.82
N VAL A 132 -5.74 12.51 2.73
CA VAL A 132 -4.65 11.53 2.80
C VAL A 132 -5.15 10.16 3.21
N GLU A 133 -5.96 10.10 4.25
CA GLU A 133 -6.59 8.83 4.67
C GLU A 133 -7.43 8.25 3.52
N LYS A 134 -8.21 9.10 2.85
CA LYS A 134 -9.00 8.69 1.70
C LYS A 134 -8.12 8.15 0.56
N ASN A 135 -7.02 8.79 0.26
CA ASN A 135 -6.12 8.37 -0.82
C ASN A 135 -5.45 7.02 -0.51
N ILE A 136 -4.98 6.80 0.72
CA ILE A 136 -4.43 5.49 1.13
C ILE A 136 -5.50 4.41 1.05
N ASN A 137 -6.71 4.69 1.54
CA ASN A 137 -7.81 3.75 1.47
C ASN A 137 -8.18 3.39 0.03
N ASN A 138 -8.23 4.40 -0.86
CA ASN A 138 -8.48 4.17 -2.28
C ASN A 138 -7.37 3.36 -2.94
N LEU A 139 -6.10 3.65 -2.63
CA LEU A 139 -4.96 2.90 -3.13
C LEU A 139 -5.02 1.43 -2.72
N VAL A 140 -5.34 1.17 -1.45
CA VAL A 140 -5.46 -0.19 -0.92
C VAL A 140 -6.68 -0.89 -1.53
N GLU A 141 -7.86 -0.25 -1.57
CA GLU A 141 -9.08 -0.84 -2.13
C GLU A 141 -8.89 -1.22 -3.60
N LYS A 142 -8.40 -0.31 -4.43
CA LYS A 142 -8.11 -0.57 -5.85
C LYS A 142 -7.02 -1.63 -6.06
N ALA A 143 -5.99 -1.60 -5.21
CA ALA A 143 -4.91 -2.56 -5.29
C ALA A 143 -5.39 -3.99 -4.97
N VAL A 144 -6.24 -4.16 -3.95
CA VAL A 144 -6.86 -5.45 -3.61
C VAL A 144 -7.81 -5.91 -4.73
N GLU A 145 -8.64 -5.02 -5.27
CA GLU A 145 -9.54 -5.36 -6.38
C GLU A 145 -8.79 -5.90 -7.60
N ASN A 146 -7.64 -5.31 -7.90
CA ASN A 146 -6.83 -5.66 -9.07
C ASN A 146 -5.78 -6.74 -8.79
N ALA A 147 -5.50 -7.10 -7.53
CA ALA A 147 -4.57 -8.16 -7.20
C ALA A 147 -4.97 -9.48 -7.86
N SER A 148 -4.10 -10.03 -8.70
CA SER A 148 -4.39 -11.21 -9.51
C SER A 148 -3.27 -12.25 -9.46
N SER A 149 -2.07 -11.85 -9.11
CA SER A 149 -0.91 -12.74 -9.01
C SER A 149 -0.65 -13.18 -7.57
N GLU A 150 0.09 -14.25 -7.40
CA GLU A 150 0.54 -14.70 -6.09
C GLU A 150 1.46 -13.67 -5.41
N GLU A 151 2.22 -12.92 -6.20
CA GLU A 151 3.05 -11.82 -5.72
C GLU A 151 2.19 -10.68 -5.16
N ASP A 152 1.12 -10.28 -5.87
CA ASP A 152 0.18 -9.25 -5.40
C ASP A 152 -0.48 -9.66 -4.08
N LEU A 153 -0.94 -10.91 -3.99
CA LEU A 153 -1.55 -11.45 -2.76
C LEU A 153 -0.54 -11.49 -1.61
N GLY A 154 0.74 -11.75 -1.90
CA GLY A 154 1.83 -11.64 -0.93
C GLY A 154 1.98 -10.23 -0.38
N LEU A 155 1.96 -9.21 -1.25
CA LEU A 155 2.02 -7.81 -0.84
C LEU A 155 0.81 -7.38 -0.01
N VAL A 156 -0.40 -7.81 -0.38
CA VAL A 156 -1.61 -7.55 0.42
C VAL A 156 -1.49 -8.19 1.80
N SER A 157 -1.00 -9.42 1.88
CA SER A 157 -0.78 -10.08 3.17
C SER A 157 0.25 -9.35 4.05
N ASP A 158 1.32 -8.82 3.45
CA ASP A 158 2.31 -8.00 4.16
C ASP A 158 1.67 -6.72 4.74
N ILE A 159 0.80 -6.07 3.96
CA ILE A 159 0.07 -4.88 4.41
C ILE A 159 -0.82 -5.22 5.61
N VAL A 160 -1.58 -6.31 5.51
CA VAL A 160 -2.47 -6.77 6.60
C VAL A 160 -1.68 -7.11 7.86
N GLU A 161 -0.54 -7.78 7.72
CA GLU A 161 0.32 -8.16 8.83
C GLU A 161 0.91 -6.95 9.57
N ASN A 162 1.37 -5.96 8.81
CA ASN A 162 2.06 -4.79 9.37
C ASN A 162 1.12 -3.67 9.84
N THR A 163 -0.17 -3.73 9.53
CA THR A 163 -1.13 -2.70 9.92
C THR A 163 -1.97 -3.13 11.12
N LYS A 164 -2.20 -2.21 12.05
CA LYS A 164 -3.13 -2.37 13.15
C LYS A 164 -4.41 -1.58 12.84
N GLY A 165 -5.54 -2.24 12.71
CA GLY A 165 -6.83 -1.57 12.62
C GLY A 165 -7.30 -1.26 11.20
N THR A 166 -7.75 -0.02 10.96
CA THR A 166 -8.58 0.39 9.81
C THR A 166 -8.17 -0.07 8.41
N ILE A 167 -6.88 -0.20 8.11
CA ILE A 167 -6.44 -0.64 6.77
C ILE A 167 -6.71 -2.14 6.59
N ALA A 168 -6.36 -2.97 7.58
CA ALA A 168 -6.66 -4.40 7.53
C ALA A 168 -8.16 -4.66 7.42
N ASP A 169 -8.97 -3.94 8.21
CA ASP A 169 -10.43 -4.04 8.17
C ASP A 169 -10.97 -3.63 6.78
N LYS A 170 -10.43 -2.59 6.17
CA LYS A 170 -10.86 -2.16 4.83
C LYS A 170 -10.45 -3.11 3.70
N ILE A 171 -9.28 -3.74 3.81
CA ILE A 171 -8.85 -4.79 2.86
C ILE A 171 -9.87 -5.94 2.90
N ILE A 172 -10.28 -6.34 4.09
CA ILE A 172 -11.24 -7.43 4.29
C ILE A 172 -12.64 -7.00 3.83
N ASP A 173 -13.07 -5.78 4.15
CA ASP A 173 -14.35 -5.23 3.70
C ASP A 173 -14.42 -5.10 2.17
N SER A 174 -13.34 -4.63 1.54
CA SER A 174 -13.24 -4.56 0.08
C SER A 174 -13.38 -5.94 -0.56
N ALA A 175 -12.70 -6.91 0.01
CA ALA A 175 -12.77 -8.28 -0.43
C ALA A 175 -14.15 -8.92 -0.18
N ASN A 176 -14.89 -8.54 0.87
CA ASN A 176 -16.24 -9.02 1.15
C ASN A 176 -17.32 -8.47 0.20
N LYS A 177 -17.10 -7.30 -0.39
CA LYS A 177 -18.08 -6.66 -1.28
C LYS A 177 -18.30 -7.38 -2.61
N ASN A 178 -17.41 -8.27 -3.00
CA ASN A 178 -17.47 -8.96 -4.31
C ASN A 178 -17.24 -10.46 -4.14
N SER A 179 -18.21 -11.27 -4.59
CA SER A 179 -18.13 -12.74 -4.47
C SER A 179 -16.90 -13.35 -5.17
N SER A 180 -16.38 -12.72 -6.22
CA SER A 180 -15.13 -13.13 -6.86
C SER A 180 -13.89 -12.90 -5.98
N ASN A 181 -14.00 -12.09 -4.95
CA ASN A 181 -12.90 -11.77 -4.04
C ASN A 181 -12.86 -12.68 -2.80
N LYS A 182 -13.88 -13.48 -2.56
CA LYS A 182 -13.93 -14.41 -1.41
C LYS A 182 -12.73 -15.37 -1.42
N LYS A 183 -12.37 -15.91 -2.59
CA LYS A 183 -11.18 -16.75 -2.74
C LYS A 183 -9.89 -15.98 -2.40
N LYS A 184 -9.79 -14.74 -2.82
CA LYS A 184 -8.62 -13.88 -2.51
C LYS A 184 -8.45 -13.65 -1.01
N ILE A 185 -9.56 -13.48 -0.27
CA ILE A 185 -9.51 -13.32 1.20
C ILE A 185 -8.92 -14.57 1.85
N SER A 186 -9.41 -15.74 1.46
CA SER A 186 -8.89 -17.00 2.03
C SER A 186 -7.39 -17.14 1.75
N GLU A 187 -6.95 -16.84 0.54
CA GLU A 187 -5.52 -16.85 0.18
C GLU A 187 -4.70 -15.84 1.00
N ILE A 188 -5.22 -14.63 1.24
CA ILE A 188 -4.59 -13.61 2.10
C ILE A 188 -4.50 -14.12 3.54
N ILE A 189 -5.60 -14.63 4.10
CA ILE A 189 -5.63 -15.13 5.48
C ILE A 189 -4.65 -16.29 5.65
N VAL A 190 -4.62 -17.25 4.71
CA VAL A 190 -3.66 -18.36 4.74
C VAL A 190 -2.22 -17.84 4.79
N LYS A 191 -1.88 -16.87 3.95
CA LYS A 191 -0.53 -16.26 3.95
C LYS A 191 -0.23 -15.50 5.26
N VAL A 192 -1.22 -14.85 5.86
CA VAL A 192 -1.05 -14.19 7.16
C VAL A 192 -0.85 -15.23 8.26
N VAL A 193 -1.61 -16.35 8.23
CA VAL A 193 -1.43 -17.47 9.19
C VAL A 193 -0.02 -18.04 9.13
N GLU A 194 0.52 -18.23 7.93
CA GLU A 194 1.88 -18.76 7.74
C GLU A 194 2.95 -17.85 8.37
N LYS A 195 2.73 -16.54 8.38
CA LYS A 195 3.68 -15.55 8.87
C LYS A 195 3.41 -15.12 10.32
N ASN A 196 2.15 -14.90 10.66
CA ASN A 196 1.72 -14.35 11.93
C ASN A 196 0.33 -14.88 12.31
N PRO A 197 0.26 -16.07 12.94
CA PRO A 197 -1.00 -16.70 13.30
C PRO A 197 -1.83 -15.86 14.29
N GLU A 198 -1.20 -15.12 15.21
CA GLU A 198 -1.91 -14.27 16.17
C GLU A 198 -2.67 -13.15 15.46
N LYS A 199 -2.05 -12.56 14.42
CA LYS A 199 -2.71 -11.52 13.60
C LYS A 199 -3.87 -12.09 12.79
N ALA A 200 -3.73 -13.30 12.28
CA ALA A 200 -4.82 -13.98 11.57
C ALA A 200 -6.03 -14.23 12.51
N ILE A 201 -5.79 -14.62 13.76
CA ILE A 201 -6.85 -14.76 14.78
C ILE A 201 -7.54 -13.42 15.03
N GLU A 202 -6.78 -12.33 15.21
CA GLU A 202 -7.35 -10.98 15.40
C GLU A 202 -8.26 -10.57 14.23
N ILE A 203 -7.86 -10.86 12.99
CA ILE A 203 -8.63 -10.57 11.79
C ILE A 203 -9.93 -11.40 11.77
N ILE A 204 -9.85 -12.69 12.10
CA ILE A 204 -11.00 -13.58 12.15
C ILE A 204 -11.99 -13.12 13.23
N GLU A 205 -11.53 -12.79 14.42
CA GLU A 205 -12.36 -12.32 15.53
C GLU A 205 -13.13 -11.04 15.21
N LYS A 206 -12.51 -10.11 14.50
CA LYS A 206 -13.17 -8.85 14.10
C LYS A 206 -14.27 -9.04 13.05
N ASN A 207 -14.20 -10.12 12.28
CA ASN A 207 -15.15 -10.41 11.21
C ASN A 207 -16.16 -11.49 11.58
N ASP A 208 -16.09 -12.04 12.80
CA ASP A 208 -16.93 -13.13 13.28
C ASP A 208 -18.08 -12.64 14.14
N ASP A 209 -19.15 -12.14 13.53
CA ASP A 209 -20.37 -11.88 14.30
C ASP A 209 -21.35 -13.09 14.36
N THR A 210 -21.14 -14.17 13.57
CA THR A 210 -22.12 -15.27 13.53
C THR A 210 -21.65 -16.62 12.98
N ASN A 211 -20.37 -16.90 12.72
CA ASN A 211 -20.02 -18.07 11.93
C ASN A 211 -19.17 -19.12 12.68
N ASN A 212 -19.78 -20.29 12.96
CA ASN A 212 -19.11 -21.43 13.61
C ASN A 212 -17.85 -21.90 12.85
N ILE A 213 -17.76 -21.65 11.55
CA ILE A 213 -16.66 -22.09 10.69
C ILE A 213 -15.41 -21.24 10.94
N LEU A 214 -15.55 -19.92 11.14
CA LEU A 214 -14.43 -19.07 11.54
C LEU A 214 -13.85 -19.49 12.89
N ASN A 215 -14.70 -19.95 13.82
CA ASN A 215 -14.25 -20.52 15.09
C ASN A 215 -13.48 -21.83 14.92
N GLU A 216 -13.85 -22.67 13.95
CA GLU A 216 -13.10 -23.89 13.63
C GLU A 216 -11.72 -23.55 13.05
N ILE A 217 -11.64 -22.57 12.14
CA ILE A 217 -10.39 -22.06 11.58
C ILE A 217 -9.51 -21.47 12.67
N LYS A 218 -10.09 -20.64 13.57
CA LYS A 218 -9.39 -20.12 14.73
C LYS A 218 -8.81 -21.23 15.60
N THR A 219 -9.60 -22.24 15.90
CA THR A 219 -9.16 -23.40 16.70
C THR A 219 -8.02 -24.16 16.04
N LYS A 220 -8.05 -24.32 14.71
CA LYS A 220 -6.93 -24.94 13.96
C LYS A 220 -5.66 -24.10 14.09
N ILE A 221 -5.76 -22.77 13.94
CA ILE A 221 -4.62 -21.86 14.08
C ILE A 221 -4.02 -21.97 15.49
N GLU A 222 -4.86 -21.92 16.52
CA GLU A 222 -4.46 -22.02 17.93
C GLU A 222 -3.78 -23.35 18.25
N ASN A 223 -4.18 -24.42 17.58
CA ASN A 223 -3.58 -25.75 17.72
C ASN A 223 -2.29 -25.92 16.88
N GLY A 224 -1.97 -24.97 16.00
CA GLY A 224 -0.86 -25.09 15.06
C GLY A 224 -1.11 -26.06 13.89
N ASP A 225 -2.39 -26.33 13.58
CA ASP A 225 -2.79 -27.16 12.46
C ASP A 225 -2.58 -26.41 11.13
N ALA A 226 -2.30 -27.15 10.07
CA ALA A 226 -2.19 -26.56 8.74
C ALA A 226 -3.55 -26.05 8.27
N ILE A 227 -3.54 -24.83 7.70
CA ILE A 227 -4.73 -24.19 7.13
C ILE A 227 -4.54 -24.04 5.63
N SER A 228 -5.59 -24.34 4.88
CA SER A 228 -5.65 -24.21 3.43
C SER A 228 -6.82 -23.32 3.01
N THR A 229 -6.83 -22.91 1.75
CA THR A 229 -7.97 -22.19 1.16
C THR A 229 -9.28 -22.98 1.21
N ASP A 230 -9.20 -24.30 1.21
CA ASP A 230 -10.37 -25.19 1.25
C ASP A 230 -11.11 -25.09 2.60
N ASP A 231 -10.40 -24.77 3.68
CA ASP A 231 -11.01 -24.55 5.01
C ASP A 231 -11.96 -23.35 5.03
N PHE A 232 -11.85 -22.44 4.06
CA PHE A 232 -12.70 -21.26 3.93
C PHE A 232 -13.84 -21.43 2.91
N GLU A 233 -13.90 -22.52 2.12
CA GLU A 233 -14.93 -22.70 1.10
C GLU A 233 -16.33 -22.65 1.69
N ASP A 234 -16.56 -23.30 2.83
CA ASP A 234 -17.86 -23.32 3.50
C ASP A 234 -18.22 -21.95 4.11
N VAL A 235 -17.23 -21.18 4.58
CA VAL A 235 -17.43 -19.81 5.10
C VAL A 235 -17.99 -18.89 4.03
N PHE A 236 -17.45 -19.01 2.82
CA PHE A 236 -17.81 -18.11 1.73
C PHE A 236 -18.97 -18.62 0.87
N ASN A 237 -19.30 -19.90 0.97
CA ASN A 237 -20.43 -20.51 0.25
C ASN A 237 -21.74 -20.51 1.05
N SER A 238 -21.71 -20.18 2.33
CA SER A 238 -22.92 -19.99 3.13
C SER A 238 -23.61 -18.68 2.73
N ASP A 239 -24.22 -18.64 1.54
CA ASP A 239 -25.27 -17.69 1.25
C ASP A 239 -26.42 -17.98 2.24
N VAL A 240 -26.39 -17.27 3.36
CA VAL A 240 -27.56 -17.20 4.25
C VAL A 240 -28.61 -16.43 3.46
N THR A 241 -29.47 -17.17 2.77
CA THR A 241 -30.74 -16.61 2.31
C THR A 241 -31.47 -16.14 3.55
N PRO A 242 -31.73 -14.84 3.72
CA PRO A 242 -32.55 -14.38 4.82
C PRO A 242 -33.96 -14.93 4.61
N ASN A 243 -34.42 -15.71 5.60
CA ASN A 243 -35.84 -16.08 5.73
C ASN A 243 -36.65 -14.82 6.06
#